data_24ef25045b193507e7b9914e2478bab2
#
_entry.id   24ef25045b193507e7b9914e2478bab2
#
_cell.length_a   1.000
_cell.length_b   1.000
_cell.length_c   1.000
_cell.angle_alpha   90.00
_cell.angle_beta   90.00
_cell.angle_gamma   90.00
#
_symmetry.space_group_name_H-M   'P 1'
#
loop_
_entity.id
_entity.type
_entity.pdbx_description
1 polymer ?
#
loop_
_entity_poly.entity_id
_entity_poly.type
_entity_poly.pdbx_seq_one_letter_code
_entity_poly.pdbx_strand_id
1 'polypeptide(L)'
;NLVMLFIIYLESRPASLNDLEQRIYDRTFKSLEPRVFKKLIEHGSLEEIQPEVNLVTRDSELDSLMLVAEGEAEVVLKHGEHIIIPTGGFIGEQSFITGGKTSADVTTGKEATMILRWNSQVLRKYLADKETLKDHLDLIFTSDLIHKLRSMEEGFDEIRHSQDLNISQNN
;
A
#
# COMPACT_ATOMS: atom_id res chain seq x y z
N ASN A 1 26.11 -0.16 35.32
CA ASN A 1 26.32 -1.48 34.76
C ASN A 1 26.65 -1.34 33.27
N LEU A 2 27.87 -1.71 32.87
CA LEU A 2 28.45 -1.53 31.54
C LEU A 2 27.58 -2.24 30.45
N VAL A 3 26.98 -3.39 30.78
CA VAL A 3 26.10 -4.15 29.88
C VAL A 3 24.84 -3.37 29.59
N MET A 4 24.26 -2.69 30.55
CA MET A 4 23.06 -1.89 30.41
C MET A 4 23.32 -0.64 29.56
N LEU A 5 24.49 0.01 29.76
CA LEU A 5 24.92 1.13 28.91
C LEU A 5 25.23 0.69 27.47
N PHE A 6 25.78 -0.50 27.28
CA PHE A 6 26.02 -1.08 25.95
C PHE A 6 24.72 -1.43 25.23
N ILE A 7 23.73 -1.96 25.94
CA ILE A 7 22.38 -2.22 25.38
C ILE A 7 21.72 -0.90 25.00
N ILE A 8 21.74 0.12 25.86
CA ILE A 8 21.21 1.46 25.56
C ILE A 8 21.95 2.09 24.37
N TYR A 9 23.26 1.92 24.25
CA TYR A 9 24.04 2.41 23.12
C TYR A 9 23.71 1.68 21.81
N LEU A 10 23.50 0.36 21.85
CA LEU A 10 23.05 -0.42 20.67
C LEU A 10 21.62 -0.04 20.26
N GLU A 11 20.74 0.21 21.23
CA GLU A 11 19.40 0.69 21.00
C GLU A 11 19.34 2.15 20.51
N SER A 12 20.36 2.95 20.79
CA SER A 12 20.45 4.36 20.35
C SER A 12 21.02 4.58 18.96
N ARG A 13 21.50 3.53 18.27
CA ARG A 13 21.94 3.66 16.87
C ARG A 13 20.76 4.01 15.96
N PRO A 14 20.89 5.02 15.08
CA PRO A 14 19.85 5.30 14.09
C PRO A 14 19.63 4.08 13.21
N ALA A 15 18.37 3.81 12.84
CA ALA A 15 18.07 2.77 11.88
C ALA A 15 18.72 3.12 10.54
N SER A 16 19.57 2.24 10.02
CA SER A 16 20.15 2.42 8.70
C SER A 16 19.15 1.94 7.65
N LEU A 17 18.53 2.88 6.94
CA LEU A 17 17.69 2.62 5.79
C LEU A 17 18.54 2.75 4.52
N ASN A 18 18.36 1.85 3.56
CA ASN A 18 18.91 2.04 2.24
C ASN A 18 18.08 3.08 1.44
N ASP A 19 18.53 3.48 0.25
CA ASP A 19 17.88 4.54 -0.53
C ASP A 19 16.41 4.24 -0.86
N LEU A 20 16.08 3.00 -1.19
CA LEU A 20 14.70 2.59 -1.48
C LEU A 20 13.85 2.59 -0.20
N GLU A 21 14.36 2.01 0.88
CA GLU A 21 13.69 2.02 2.18
C GLU A 21 13.44 3.45 2.67
N GLN A 22 14.40 4.37 2.46
CA GLN A 22 14.24 5.78 2.81
C GLN A 22 13.12 6.44 2.00
N ARG A 23 13.06 6.19 0.69
CA ARG A 23 11.96 6.71 -0.15
C ARG A 23 10.59 6.18 0.29
N ILE A 24 10.48 4.89 0.59
CA ILE A 24 9.25 4.27 1.10
C ILE A 24 8.86 4.91 2.44
N TYR A 25 9.83 5.06 3.35
CA TYR A 25 9.62 5.68 4.65
C TYR A 25 9.10 7.11 4.53
N ASP A 26 9.79 7.96 3.79
CA ASP A 26 9.45 9.38 3.63
C ASP A 26 8.09 9.58 2.98
N ARG A 27 7.70 8.69 2.09
CA ARG A 27 6.43 8.77 1.37
C ARG A 27 5.25 8.27 2.18
N THR A 28 5.38 7.13 2.84
CA THR A 28 4.23 6.38 3.38
C THR A 28 4.27 6.20 4.89
N PHE A 29 5.46 6.01 5.48
CA PHE A 29 5.59 5.60 6.89
C PHE A 29 6.24 6.65 7.78
N LYS A 30 6.27 7.90 7.37
CA LYS A 30 6.93 9.00 8.10
C LYS A 30 6.37 9.23 9.51
N SER A 31 5.16 8.78 9.79
CA SER A 31 4.53 8.83 11.11
C SER A 31 5.06 7.77 12.08
N LEU A 32 5.76 6.75 11.58
CA LEU A 32 6.40 5.73 12.41
C LEU A 32 7.81 6.17 12.82
N GLU A 33 8.29 5.64 13.94
CA GLU A 33 9.72 5.72 14.25
C GLU A 33 10.53 4.91 13.22
N PRO A 34 11.70 5.40 12.75
CA PRO A 34 12.50 4.72 11.73
C PRO A 34 12.86 3.27 12.06
N ARG A 35 13.08 2.96 13.35
CA ARG A 35 13.38 1.60 13.82
C ARG A 35 12.16 0.67 13.73
N VAL A 36 10.98 1.19 14.04
CA VAL A 36 9.73 0.44 13.94
C VAL A 36 9.45 0.13 12.47
N PHE A 37 9.62 1.11 11.59
CA PHE A 37 9.54 0.92 10.15
C PHE A 37 10.55 -0.11 9.63
N LYS A 38 11.82 -0.05 10.06
CA LYS A 38 12.83 -1.03 9.66
C LYS A 38 12.43 -2.45 10.00
N LYS A 39 11.93 -2.67 11.22
CA LYS A 39 11.42 -3.99 11.64
C LYS A 39 10.19 -4.42 10.82
N LEU A 40 9.28 -3.50 10.49
CA LEU A 40 8.12 -3.78 9.67
C LEU A 40 8.53 -4.24 8.26
N ILE A 41 9.49 -3.55 7.63
CA ILE A 41 10.01 -3.91 6.31
C ILE A 41 10.71 -5.28 6.30
N GLU A 42 11.42 -5.62 7.36
CA GLU A 42 12.10 -6.92 7.51
C GLU A 42 11.14 -8.12 7.56
N HIS A 43 9.87 -7.90 7.86
CA HIS A 43 8.80 -8.91 7.79
C HIS A 43 8.18 -9.03 6.40
N GLY A 44 8.60 -8.21 5.45
CA GLY A 44 8.17 -8.24 4.05
C GLY A 44 9.27 -8.69 3.10
N SER A 45 8.92 -8.77 1.83
CA SER A 45 9.84 -8.98 0.72
C SER A 45 9.66 -7.90 -0.34
N LEU A 46 10.78 -7.43 -0.91
CA LEU A 46 10.78 -6.53 -2.07
C LEU A 46 10.97 -7.37 -3.33
N GLU A 47 10.05 -7.20 -4.27
CA GLU A 47 9.99 -7.97 -5.51
C GLU A 47 9.75 -7.04 -6.70
N GLU A 48 10.55 -7.19 -7.76
CA GLU A 48 10.27 -6.56 -9.04
C GLU A 48 9.33 -7.44 -9.84
N ILE A 49 8.15 -6.94 -10.14
CA ILE A 49 7.11 -7.65 -10.88
C ILE A 49 7.03 -7.08 -12.30
N GLN A 50 6.95 -7.97 -13.27
CA GLN A 50 6.83 -7.60 -14.69
C GLN A 50 5.52 -6.86 -14.96
N PRO A 51 5.42 -6.12 -16.08
CA PRO A 51 4.19 -5.44 -16.50
C PRO A 51 3.01 -6.40 -16.65
N GLU A 52 1.79 -5.88 -16.38
CA GLU A 52 0.52 -6.57 -16.62
C GLU A 52 0.35 -7.92 -15.90
N VAL A 53 1.07 -8.10 -14.77
CA VAL A 53 0.94 -9.30 -13.93
C VAL A 53 -0.19 -9.10 -12.91
N ASN A 54 -1.09 -10.09 -12.79
CA ASN A 54 -2.13 -10.09 -11.78
C ASN A 54 -1.53 -10.23 -10.37
N LEU A 55 -1.84 -9.29 -9.49
CA LEU A 55 -1.40 -9.24 -8.11
C LEU A 55 -2.48 -9.72 -7.13
N VAL A 56 -3.74 -9.39 -7.43
CA VAL A 56 -4.92 -9.74 -6.62
C VAL A 56 -6.08 -10.06 -7.54
N THR A 57 -6.78 -11.14 -7.23
CA THR A 57 -8.04 -11.51 -7.89
C THR A 57 -9.22 -11.17 -6.98
N ARG A 58 -10.27 -10.61 -7.55
CA ARG A 58 -11.52 -10.28 -6.85
C ARG A 58 -12.16 -11.51 -6.21
N ASP A 59 -12.89 -11.29 -5.11
CA ASP A 59 -13.62 -12.28 -4.34
C ASP A 59 -12.76 -13.43 -3.78
N SER A 60 -11.44 -13.21 -3.70
CA SER A 60 -10.45 -14.12 -3.12
C SER A 60 -10.11 -13.73 -1.69
N GLU A 61 -9.52 -14.66 -0.94
CA GLU A 61 -8.86 -14.34 0.31
C GLU A 61 -7.56 -13.59 0.05
N LEU A 62 -7.22 -12.65 0.92
CA LEU A 62 -6.00 -11.87 0.79
C LEU A 62 -4.79 -12.66 1.31
N ASP A 63 -3.97 -13.17 0.43
CA ASP A 63 -2.71 -13.85 0.78
C ASP A 63 -1.65 -12.89 1.33
N SER A 64 -1.57 -11.71 0.73
CA SER A 64 -0.55 -10.72 1.06
C SER A 64 -1.08 -9.29 0.99
N LEU A 65 -0.75 -8.48 1.99
CA LEU A 65 -0.81 -7.04 1.90
C LEU A 65 0.39 -6.54 1.10
N MET A 66 0.20 -5.61 0.18
CA MET A 66 1.25 -5.09 -0.68
C MET A 66 1.29 -3.56 -0.68
N LEU A 67 2.48 -3.01 -0.96
CA LEU A 67 2.72 -1.59 -1.20
C LEU A 67 3.44 -1.43 -2.54
N VAL A 68 3.00 -0.51 -3.36
CA VAL A 68 3.74 -0.11 -4.57
C VAL A 68 4.95 0.71 -4.12
N ALA A 69 6.13 0.10 -4.09
CA ALA A 69 7.37 0.74 -3.67
C ALA A 69 7.94 1.66 -4.76
N GLU A 70 7.87 1.26 -6.04
CA GLU A 70 8.17 2.05 -7.22
C GLU A 70 7.29 1.59 -8.39
N GLY A 71 6.91 2.51 -9.28
CA GLY A 71 6.00 2.24 -10.39
C GLY A 71 4.55 2.45 -10.03
N GLU A 72 3.67 1.67 -10.63
CA GLU A 72 2.22 1.77 -10.43
C GLU A 72 1.53 0.42 -10.59
N ALA A 73 0.35 0.29 -9.98
CA ALA A 73 -0.56 -0.81 -10.21
C ALA A 73 -1.93 -0.27 -10.67
N GLU A 74 -2.75 -1.12 -11.22
CA GLU A 74 -4.04 -0.79 -11.79
C GLU A 74 -5.13 -1.66 -11.17
N VAL A 75 -6.17 -1.02 -10.64
CA VAL A 75 -7.37 -1.67 -10.12
C VAL A 75 -8.43 -1.68 -11.21
N VAL A 76 -8.98 -2.85 -11.49
CA VAL A 76 -10.13 -2.99 -12.39
C VAL A 76 -11.39 -3.21 -11.56
N LEU A 77 -12.30 -2.24 -11.62
CA LEU A 77 -13.59 -2.28 -10.93
C LEU A 77 -14.63 -3.11 -11.69
N LYS A 78 -15.77 -3.41 -11.02
CA LYS A 78 -16.86 -4.24 -11.60
C LYS A 78 -17.42 -3.73 -12.91
N HIS A 79 -17.40 -2.42 -13.13
CA HIS A 79 -17.95 -1.76 -14.31
C HIS A 79 -16.91 -1.45 -15.39
N GLY A 80 -15.69 -1.98 -15.26
CA GLY A 80 -14.60 -1.80 -16.21
C GLY A 80 -13.83 -0.48 -16.03
N GLU A 81 -14.07 0.25 -14.96
CA GLU A 81 -13.30 1.44 -14.61
C GLU A 81 -11.95 1.03 -14.09
N HIS A 82 -10.94 1.81 -14.43
CA HIS A 82 -9.56 1.60 -14.06
C HIS A 82 -9.10 2.70 -13.10
N ILE A 83 -8.47 2.31 -11.99
CA ILE A 83 -7.90 3.22 -11.01
C ILE A 83 -6.42 2.91 -10.87
N ILE A 84 -5.61 3.95 -11.00
CA ILE A 84 -4.16 3.82 -10.81
C ILE A 84 -3.83 3.90 -9.31
N ILE A 85 -3.06 2.93 -8.84
CA ILE A 85 -2.41 2.95 -7.53
C ILE A 85 -0.96 3.37 -7.76
N PRO A 86 -0.60 4.60 -7.39
CA PRO A 86 0.75 5.12 -7.60
C PRO A 86 1.73 4.56 -6.56
N THR A 87 3.01 4.87 -6.74
CA THR A 87 4.05 4.65 -5.73
C THR A 87 3.61 5.19 -4.36
N GLY A 88 3.70 4.37 -3.33
CA GLY A 88 3.27 4.65 -1.96
C GLY A 88 1.85 4.19 -1.64
N GLY A 89 1.08 3.75 -2.63
CA GLY A 89 -0.26 3.22 -2.44
C GLY A 89 -0.28 1.74 -2.05
N PHE A 90 -1.27 1.34 -1.26
CA PHE A 90 -1.44 -0.04 -0.81
C PHE A 90 -2.34 -0.85 -1.75
N ILE A 91 -2.18 -2.17 -1.69
CA ILE A 91 -3.01 -3.15 -2.38
C ILE A 91 -3.48 -4.18 -1.35
N GLY A 92 -4.80 -4.33 -1.19
CA GLY A 92 -5.41 -5.29 -0.28
C GLY A 92 -5.63 -4.79 1.15
N GLU A 93 -5.37 -3.52 1.44
CA GLU A 93 -5.51 -2.92 2.77
C GLU A 93 -6.94 -3.03 3.31
N GLN A 94 -7.96 -2.87 2.48
CA GLN A 94 -9.37 -3.04 2.88
C GLN A 94 -9.64 -4.45 3.41
N SER A 95 -9.22 -5.47 2.66
CA SER A 95 -9.38 -6.88 3.05
C SER A 95 -8.53 -7.21 4.28
N PHE A 96 -7.35 -6.60 4.37
CA PHE A 96 -6.47 -6.76 5.53
C PHE A 96 -7.13 -6.21 6.82
N ILE A 97 -7.74 -5.02 6.77
CA ILE A 97 -8.43 -4.41 7.90
C ILE A 97 -9.69 -5.20 8.29
N THR A 98 -10.53 -5.51 7.30
CA THR A 98 -11.86 -6.07 7.55
C THR A 98 -11.85 -7.59 7.75
N GLY A 99 -10.81 -8.28 7.30
CA GLY A 99 -10.78 -9.75 7.22
C GLY A 99 -11.69 -10.33 6.12
N GLY A 100 -12.25 -9.47 5.27
CA GLY A 100 -13.11 -9.85 4.16
C GLY A 100 -12.34 -10.26 2.91
N LYS A 101 -13.07 -10.69 1.90
CA LYS A 101 -12.53 -10.99 0.57
C LYS A 101 -12.11 -9.72 -0.16
N THR A 102 -11.24 -9.88 -1.14
CA THR A 102 -10.79 -8.81 -2.03
C THR A 102 -11.94 -8.24 -2.87
N SER A 103 -11.97 -6.92 -3.05
CA SER A 103 -13.07 -6.21 -3.72
C SER A 103 -12.84 -5.99 -5.21
N ALA A 104 -11.62 -6.16 -5.71
CA ALA A 104 -11.24 -5.86 -7.09
C ALA A 104 -10.10 -6.76 -7.59
N ASP A 105 -9.95 -6.80 -8.92
CA ASP A 105 -8.76 -7.31 -9.56
C ASP A 105 -7.70 -6.22 -9.59
N VAL A 106 -6.44 -6.57 -9.32
CA VAL A 106 -5.31 -5.63 -9.36
C VAL A 106 -4.18 -6.22 -10.17
N THR A 107 -3.67 -5.45 -11.12
CA THR A 107 -2.51 -5.82 -11.95
C THR A 107 -1.39 -4.80 -11.78
N THR A 108 -0.16 -5.18 -12.10
CA THR A 108 0.91 -4.19 -12.33
C THR A 108 0.59 -3.34 -13.56
N GLY A 109 1.11 -2.12 -13.61
CA GLY A 109 0.95 -1.22 -14.75
C GLY A 109 1.73 -1.66 -16.00
N LYS A 110 1.97 -0.72 -16.91
CA LYS A 110 2.66 -0.97 -18.18
C LYS A 110 4.17 -1.11 -18.07
N GLU A 111 4.72 -0.73 -16.93
CA GLU A 111 6.14 -0.84 -16.62
C GLU A 111 6.37 -1.82 -15.46
N ALA A 112 7.59 -2.33 -15.33
CA ALA A 112 7.96 -3.14 -14.18
C ALA A 112 7.75 -2.38 -12.88
N THR A 113 7.17 -3.04 -11.89
CA THR A 113 6.73 -2.41 -10.63
C THR A 113 7.43 -3.09 -9.46
N MET A 114 8.04 -2.28 -8.59
CA MET A 114 8.61 -2.78 -7.35
C MET A 114 7.53 -2.85 -6.28
N ILE A 115 7.27 -4.04 -5.77
CA ILE A 115 6.26 -4.32 -4.76
C ILE A 115 6.94 -4.74 -3.45
N LEU A 116 6.56 -4.07 -2.36
CA LEU A 116 6.84 -4.54 -1.01
C LEU A 116 5.64 -5.37 -0.54
N ARG A 117 5.89 -6.64 -0.26
CA ARG A 117 4.85 -7.64 0.03
C ARG A 117 5.00 -8.19 1.45
N TRP A 118 3.91 -8.23 2.20
CA TRP A 118 3.83 -8.92 3.48
C TRP A 118 2.80 -10.04 3.41
N ASN A 119 3.18 -11.25 3.78
CA ASN A 119 2.20 -12.31 3.98
C ASN A 119 1.19 -11.88 5.06
N SER A 120 -0.09 -11.96 4.77
CA SER A 120 -1.16 -11.43 5.63
C SER A 120 -1.18 -12.10 7.01
N GLN A 121 -0.98 -13.41 7.08
CA GLN A 121 -0.99 -14.15 8.35
C GLN A 121 0.24 -13.82 9.19
N VAL A 122 1.43 -13.74 8.56
CA VAL A 122 2.69 -13.38 9.23
C VAL A 122 2.60 -11.96 9.79
N LEU A 123 2.10 -11.01 8.99
CA LEU A 123 1.94 -9.62 9.43
C LEU A 123 0.93 -9.51 10.57
N ARG A 124 -0.22 -10.18 10.49
CA ARG A 124 -1.20 -10.20 11.59
C ARG A 124 -0.61 -10.74 12.88
N LYS A 125 0.17 -11.83 12.80
CA LYS A 125 0.86 -12.41 13.95
C LYS A 125 1.90 -11.44 14.53
N TYR A 126 2.65 -10.76 13.67
CA TYR A 126 3.62 -9.75 14.08
C TYR A 126 2.96 -8.57 14.81
N LEU A 127 1.77 -8.15 14.38
CA LEU A 127 1.03 -7.03 14.96
C LEU A 127 0.21 -7.39 16.20
N ALA A 128 0.01 -8.67 16.50
CA ALA A 128 -0.95 -9.13 17.52
C ALA A 128 -0.69 -8.57 18.93
N ASP A 129 0.58 -8.32 19.28
CA ASP A 129 1.02 -7.75 20.57
C ASP A 129 1.55 -6.31 20.45
N LYS A 130 1.32 -5.63 19.30
CA LYS A 130 1.84 -4.30 18.97
C LYS A 130 0.71 -3.32 18.68
N GLU A 131 -0.14 -3.08 19.68
CA GLU A 131 -1.35 -2.27 19.53
C GLU A 131 -1.04 -0.87 18.96
N THR A 132 -0.01 -0.17 19.50
CA THR A 132 0.38 1.15 19.01
C THR A 132 0.80 1.14 17.54
N LEU A 133 1.56 0.14 17.10
CA LEU A 133 1.96 0.01 15.70
C LEU A 133 0.75 -0.29 14.81
N LYS A 134 -0.13 -1.17 15.28
CA LYS A 134 -1.37 -1.49 14.57
C LYS A 134 -2.23 -0.24 14.37
N ASP A 135 -2.44 0.55 15.42
CA ASP A 135 -3.21 1.80 15.33
C ASP A 135 -2.62 2.79 14.32
N HIS A 136 -1.29 2.93 14.29
CA HIS A 136 -0.62 3.76 13.28
C HIS A 136 -0.81 3.24 11.86
N LEU A 137 -0.71 1.92 11.66
CA LEU A 137 -0.94 1.32 10.34
C LEU A 137 -2.39 1.47 9.89
N ASP A 138 -3.36 1.31 10.79
CA ASP A 138 -4.78 1.51 10.50
C ASP A 138 -5.06 2.96 10.04
N LEU A 139 -4.40 3.95 10.63
CA LEU A 139 -4.47 5.34 10.16
C LEU A 139 -3.85 5.53 8.77
N ILE A 140 -2.70 4.92 8.51
CA ILE A 140 -2.03 4.97 7.20
C ILE A 140 -2.92 4.34 6.13
N PHE A 141 -3.48 3.15 6.39
CA PHE A 141 -4.38 2.46 5.46
C PHE A 141 -5.67 3.26 5.22
N THR A 142 -6.24 3.85 6.27
CA THR A 142 -7.44 4.70 6.14
C THR A 142 -7.15 5.91 5.27
N SER A 143 -6.01 6.55 5.43
CA SER A 143 -5.58 7.67 4.58
C SER A 143 -5.45 7.27 3.11
N ASP A 144 -4.87 6.11 2.83
CA ASP A 144 -4.74 5.57 1.47
C ASP A 144 -6.11 5.29 0.83
N LEU A 145 -7.04 4.68 1.59
CA LEU A 145 -8.40 4.44 1.13
C LEU A 145 -9.16 5.73 0.80
N ILE A 146 -9.00 6.78 1.61
CA ILE A 146 -9.59 8.09 1.35
C ILE A 146 -9.04 8.69 0.05
N HIS A 147 -7.74 8.58 -0.17
CA HIS A 147 -7.11 9.03 -1.42
C HIS A 147 -7.69 8.31 -2.65
N LYS A 148 -7.84 7.00 -2.59
CA LYS A 148 -8.44 6.19 -3.66
C LYS A 148 -9.89 6.60 -3.94
N LEU A 149 -10.69 6.80 -2.90
CA LEU A 149 -12.09 7.24 -3.04
C LEU A 149 -12.18 8.60 -3.74
N ARG A 150 -11.33 9.56 -3.39
CA ARG A 150 -11.30 10.88 -4.05
C ARG A 150 -10.91 10.78 -5.51
N SER A 151 -9.89 9.97 -5.83
CA SER A 151 -9.49 9.75 -7.22
C SER A 151 -10.61 9.11 -8.06
N MET A 152 -11.44 8.25 -7.45
CA MET A 152 -12.62 7.68 -8.09
C MET A 152 -13.66 8.77 -8.39
N GLU A 153 -13.98 9.63 -7.41
CA GLU A 153 -14.96 10.72 -7.59
C GLU A 153 -14.52 11.68 -8.69
N GLU A 154 -13.26 12.10 -8.71
CA GLU A 154 -12.69 12.97 -9.75
C GLU A 154 -12.81 12.33 -11.15
N GLY A 155 -12.51 11.05 -11.29
CA GLY A 155 -12.66 10.30 -12.54
C GLY A 155 -14.10 10.23 -13.03
N PHE A 156 -15.08 10.06 -12.14
CA PHE A 156 -16.50 10.06 -12.48
C PHE A 156 -16.99 11.43 -12.96
N ASP A 157 -16.53 12.51 -12.36
CA ASP A 157 -16.89 13.87 -12.75
C ASP A 157 -16.34 14.25 -14.13
N GLU A 158 -15.12 13.83 -14.47
CA GLU A 158 -14.54 14.01 -15.80
C GLU A 158 -15.34 13.27 -16.90
N ILE A 159 -15.74 12.02 -16.63
CA ILE A 159 -16.55 11.22 -17.57
C ILE A 159 -17.92 11.87 -17.79
N ARG A 160 -18.58 12.31 -16.72
CA ARG A 160 -19.87 12.99 -16.78
C ARG A 160 -19.79 14.27 -17.60
N HIS A 161 -18.77 15.09 -17.35
CA HIS A 161 -18.54 16.33 -18.09
C HIS A 161 -18.27 16.11 -19.58
N SER A 162 -17.52 15.06 -19.91
CA SER A 162 -17.27 14.66 -21.31
C SER A 162 -18.53 14.19 -22.05
N GLN A 163 -19.43 13.51 -21.38
CA GLN A 163 -20.72 13.08 -21.93
C GLN A 163 -21.66 14.25 -22.19
N ASP A 164 -21.73 15.22 -21.27
CA ASP A 164 -22.56 16.43 -21.41
C ASP A 164 -22.09 17.29 -22.58
N LEU A 165 -20.78 17.40 -22.81
CA LEU A 165 -20.22 18.13 -23.96
C LEU A 165 -20.54 17.45 -25.29
N ASN A 166 -20.52 16.12 -25.37
CA ASN A 166 -20.86 15.37 -26.57
C ASN A 166 -22.36 15.48 -26.94
N ILE A 167 -23.24 15.56 -25.94
CA ILE A 167 -24.68 15.73 -26.15
C ILE A 167 -24.98 17.14 -26.67
N SER A 168 -24.25 18.17 -26.19
CA SER A 168 -24.43 19.56 -26.61
C SER A 168 -23.90 19.87 -28.02
N GLN A 169 -23.02 19.05 -28.59
CA GLN A 169 -22.49 19.22 -29.93
C GLN A 169 -23.33 18.49 -31.02
N ASN A 170 -24.24 17.59 -30.64
CA ASN A 170 -25.08 16.82 -31.55
C ASN A 170 -26.52 17.32 -31.64
N ASN A 171 -26.85 18.50 -31.08
CA ASN A 171 -28.10 19.23 -31.21
C ASN A 171 -27.86 20.55 -31.94
#